data_6acaa83980deee0e9d350dd3154cb82b
#
_entry.id   6acaa83980deee0e9d350dd3154cb82b
#
_cell.length_a   1.000
_cell.length_b   1.000
_cell.length_c   1.000
_cell.angle_alpha   90.00
_cell.angle_beta   90.00
_cell.angle_gamma   90.00
#
_symmetry.space_group_name_H-M   'P 1'
#
loop_
_entity.id
_entity.type
_entity.pdbx_description
1 polymer ?
#
loop_
_entity_poly.entity_id
_entity_poly.type
_entity_poly.pdbx_seq_one_letter_code
_entity_poly.pdbx_strand_id
1 'polypeptide(L)'
;MKVVFHFDGSEALAARVRSLGVHLCAESDATGFRALLPEIEVLWHVLKPVTAEVIAAAPKLKLIQKIGSGVNTIDVDAARRRGIAVCNLPGTNSRAVAEMTLLLMLACLRRLPQLGDAVRAARWLDAWKLQDSFGELGGRTVGLLGYGAVPRLLAPMLEAMGAKVQYWSRSAGDFATVLGTSDMVSLHLPLNNETERLVDPRRMKRGSILVNTARGGLVDEAALLEALKNGHLAAAGLDVFAEEPMRADHPLLALPNVVCAPHVAWLTQQTLERSVGAAMENVRRLGAGEPLLHRVA
;
A
#
# COMPACT_ATOMS: atom_id res chain seq x y z
N MET A 1 17.12 -25.61 1.11
CA MET A 1 17.43 -24.15 1.00
C MET A 1 17.06 -23.44 2.27
N LYS A 2 17.89 -22.50 2.75
CA LYS A 2 17.57 -21.65 3.91
C LYS A 2 16.67 -20.49 3.43
N VAL A 3 15.38 -20.60 3.72
CA VAL A 3 14.38 -19.58 3.39
C VAL A 3 14.08 -18.76 4.64
N VAL A 4 14.22 -17.44 4.57
CA VAL A 4 13.90 -16.51 5.67
C VAL A 4 12.82 -15.55 5.21
N PHE A 5 11.74 -15.43 6.00
CA PHE A 5 10.71 -14.42 5.84
C PHE A 5 10.97 -13.31 6.88
N HIS A 6 11.42 -12.15 6.41
CA HIS A 6 11.69 -10.98 7.24
C HIS A 6 10.44 -10.14 7.36
N PHE A 7 9.68 -10.35 8.43
CA PHE A 7 8.38 -9.70 8.65
C PHE A 7 7.91 -9.86 10.10
N ASP A 8 7.29 -8.83 10.66
CA ASP A 8 6.64 -8.89 11.99
C ASP A 8 5.27 -9.57 11.87
N GLY A 9 5.28 -10.89 11.78
CA GLY A 9 4.08 -11.71 11.63
C GLY A 9 3.50 -12.18 12.96
N SER A 10 2.23 -12.57 12.94
CA SER A 10 1.58 -13.22 14.08
C SER A 10 2.16 -14.61 14.36
N GLU A 11 1.93 -15.14 15.58
CA GLU A 11 2.31 -16.53 15.92
C GLU A 11 1.68 -17.56 14.98
N ALA A 12 0.44 -17.33 14.55
CA ALA A 12 -0.26 -18.21 13.62
C ALA A 12 0.45 -18.23 12.24
N LEU A 13 0.89 -17.06 11.74
CA LEU A 13 1.70 -16.98 10.52
C LEU A 13 3.05 -17.66 10.73
N ALA A 14 3.72 -17.43 11.86
CA ALA A 14 5.00 -18.06 12.19
C ALA A 14 4.91 -19.59 12.22
N ALA A 15 3.89 -20.14 12.86
CA ALA A 15 3.64 -21.58 12.89
C ALA A 15 3.41 -22.14 11.48
N ARG A 16 2.60 -21.45 10.68
CA ARG A 16 2.30 -21.84 9.29
C ARG A 16 3.53 -21.84 8.40
N VAL A 17 4.30 -20.75 8.37
CA VAL A 17 5.49 -20.70 7.48
C VAL A 17 6.57 -21.66 7.96
N ARG A 18 6.69 -21.90 9.28
CA ARG A 18 7.61 -22.90 9.83
C ARG A 18 7.26 -24.32 9.36
N SER A 19 5.97 -24.67 9.27
CA SER A 19 5.55 -25.98 8.73
C SER A 19 5.91 -26.16 7.25
N LEU A 20 6.18 -25.06 6.54
CA LEU A 20 6.68 -25.06 5.16
C LEU A 20 8.22 -24.99 5.06
N GLY A 21 8.93 -25.07 6.19
CA GLY A 21 10.38 -24.96 6.24
C GLY A 21 10.92 -23.52 6.11
N VAL A 22 10.07 -22.50 6.30
CA VAL A 22 10.45 -21.09 6.23
C VAL A 22 10.66 -20.55 7.64
N HIS A 23 11.78 -19.87 7.87
CA HIS A 23 12.08 -19.19 9.12
C HIS A 23 11.50 -17.77 9.11
N LEU A 24 10.56 -17.48 9.99
CA LEU A 24 10.08 -16.12 10.21
C LEU A 24 11.04 -15.40 11.15
N CYS A 25 11.63 -14.30 10.69
CA CYS A 25 12.46 -13.38 11.47
C CYS A 25 11.75 -12.04 11.56
N ALA A 26 11.48 -11.55 12.76
CA ALA A 26 10.83 -10.27 12.95
C ALA A 26 11.68 -9.11 12.40
N GLU A 27 11.06 -8.11 11.78
CA GLU A 27 11.74 -6.89 11.32
C GLU A 27 12.30 -6.07 12.49
N SER A 28 11.72 -6.21 13.68
CA SER A 28 12.18 -5.65 14.95
C SER A 28 13.44 -6.33 15.49
N ASP A 29 13.72 -7.60 15.11
CA ASP A 29 14.94 -8.34 15.51
C ASP A 29 16.09 -8.12 14.52
N ALA A 30 16.65 -6.93 14.53
CA ALA A 30 17.78 -6.58 13.66
C ALA A 30 19.04 -7.43 13.92
N THR A 31 19.27 -7.86 15.16
CA THR A 31 20.43 -8.70 15.55
C THR A 31 20.27 -10.10 15.02
N GLY A 32 19.11 -10.72 15.24
CA GLY A 32 18.79 -12.05 14.72
C GLY A 32 18.82 -12.08 13.20
N PHE A 33 18.27 -11.06 12.54
CA PHE A 33 18.33 -10.98 11.08
C PHE A 33 19.77 -10.91 10.55
N ARG A 34 20.63 -10.06 11.16
CA ARG A 34 22.04 -9.98 10.77
C ARG A 34 22.78 -11.31 10.94
N ALA A 35 22.50 -12.05 12.00
CA ALA A 35 23.10 -13.37 12.24
C ALA A 35 22.68 -14.41 11.20
N LEU A 36 21.50 -14.27 10.58
CA LEU A 36 20.99 -15.17 9.54
C LEU A 36 21.59 -14.88 8.15
N LEU A 37 21.97 -13.62 7.85
CA LEU A 37 22.38 -13.18 6.51
C LEU A 37 23.42 -14.10 5.83
N PRO A 38 24.48 -14.60 6.51
CA PRO A 38 25.47 -15.44 5.85
C PRO A 38 24.92 -16.77 5.31
N GLU A 39 23.80 -17.24 5.85
CA GLU A 39 23.23 -18.54 5.52
C GLU A 39 21.96 -18.47 4.64
N ILE A 40 21.39 -17.26 4.44
CA ILE A 40 20.15 -17.09 3.68
C ILE A 40 20.39 -17.40 2.20
N GLU A 41 19.59 -18.30 1.63
CA GLU A 41 19.55 -18.57 0.18
C GLU A 41 18.34 -17.91 -0.49
N VAL A 42 17.21 -17.77 0.23
CA VAL A 42 15.99 -17.10 -0.23
C VAL A 42 15.50 -16.14 0.85
N LEU A 43 15.36 -14.88 0.50
CA LEU A 43 14.82 -13.83 1.38
C LEU A 43 13.42 -13.44 0.90
N TRP A 44 12.41 -13.69 1.74
CA TRP A 44 11.08 -13.09 1.58
C TRP A 44 11.04 -11.78 2.34
N HIS A 45 10.53 -10.75 1.68
CA HIS A 45 10.57 -9.38 2.18
C HIS A 45 9.23 -8.66 1.93
N VAL A 46 8.85 -7.75 2.83
CA VAL A 46 7.63 -6.94 2.73
C VAL A 46 7.98 -5.46 2.53
N LEU A 47 8.28 -4.73 3.58
CA LEU A 47 8.47 -3.27 3.53
C LEU A 47 9.90 -2.83 3.89
N LYS A 48 10.54 -3.48 4.86
CA LYS A 48 11.86 -3.07 5.34
C LYS A 48 12.88 -3.15 4.20
N PRO A 49 13.66 -2.09 3.91
CA PRO A 49 14.53 -2.04 2.74
C PRO A 49 15.54 -3.17 2.66
N VAL A 50 15.69 -3.79 1.49
CA VAL A 50 16.75 -4.72 1.14
C VAL A 50 17.82 -3.93 0.38
N THR A 51 18.75 -3.33 1.13
CA THR A 51 19.81 -2.46 0.62
C THR A 51 20.97 -3.25 0.02
N ALA A 52 21.89 -2.55 -0.67
CA ALA A 52 23.14 -3.14 -1.16
C ALA A 52 23.95 -3.80 -0.04
N GLU A 53 23.96 -3.22 1.19
CA GLU A 53 24.67 -3.79 2.35
C GLU A 53 24.04 -5.11 2.80
N VAL A 54 22.69 -5.19 2.86
CA VAL A 54 21.98 -6.43 3.18
C VAL A 54 22.30 -7.51 2.14
N ILE A 55 22.26 -7.14 0.86
CA ILE A 55 22.59 -8.04 -0.25
C ILE A 55 24.06 -8.50 -0.14
N ALA A 56 25.01 -7.61 0.14
CA ALA A 56 26.43 -7.92 0.29
C ALA A 56 26.70 -8.88 1.46
N ALA A 57 25.99 -8.70 2.58
CA ALA A 57 26.12 -9.54 3.78
C ALA A 57 25.51 -10.94 3.64
N ALA A 58 24.80 -11.23 2.54
CA ALA A 58 24.17 -12.52 2.28
C ALA A 58 24.85 -13.25 1.10
N PRO A 59 26.04 -13.88 1.28
CA PRO A 59 26.84 -14.44 0.18
C PRO A 59 26.14 -15.61 -0.52
N LYS A 60 25.25 -16.34 0.15
CA LYS A 60 24.53 -17.49 -0.41
C LYS A 60 23.19 -17.12 -1.04
N LEU A 61 22.78 -15.83 -1.02
CA LEU A 61 21.48 -15.38 -1.50
C LEU A 61 21.33 -15.59 -3.02
N LYS A 62 20.24 -16.25 -3.42
CA LYS A 62 19.90 -16.60 -4.81
C LYS A 62 18.61 -15.93 -5.27
N LEU A 63 17.68 -15.68 -4.33
CA LEU A 63 16.37 -15.12 -4.63
C LEU A 63 15.93 -14.14 -3.53
N ILE A 64 15.52 -12.94 -3.96
CA ILE A 64 14.75 -12.01 -3.16
C ILE A 64 13.30 -12.07 -3.66
N GLN A 65 12.39 -12.58 -2.83
CA GLN A 65 10.97 -12.69 -3.13
C GLN A 65 10.20 -11.57 -2.41
N LYS A 66 9.75 -10.60 -3.18
CA LYS A 66 8.81 -9.58 -2.67
C LYS A 66 7.46 -10.20 -2.38
N ILE A 67 6.97 -10.07 -1.17
CA ILE A 67 5.60 -10.41 -0.79
C ILE A 67 4.74 -9.18 -1.06
N GLY A 68 4.35 -9.00 -2.31
CA GLY A 68 3.66 -7.83 -2.85
C GLY A 68 4.12 -7.48 -4.25
N SER A 69 3.61 -6.38 -4.81
CA SER A 69 3.86 -5.98 -6.21
C SER A 69 5.03 -5.00 -6.39
N GLY A 70 5.17 -4.02 -5.48
CA GLY A 70 6.17 -2.95 -5.64
C GLY A 70 7.56 -3.35 -5.16
N VAL A 71 8.58 -3.13 -5.96
CA VAL A 71 9.99 -3.50 -5.65
C VAL A 71 10.87 -2.30 -5.28
N ASN A 72 10.29 -1.13 -5.11
CA ASN A 72 11.01 0.12 -4.80
C ASN A 72 11.79 0.11 -3.46
N THR A 73 11.55 -0.88 -2.61
CA THR A 73 12.28 -1.12 -1.34
C THR A 73 13.42 -2.12 -1.48
N ILE A 74 13.74 -2.58 -2.71
CA ILE A 74 14.82 -3.51 -3.00
C ILE A 74 15.84 -2.81 -3.89
N ASP A 75 17.13 -2.89 -3.55
CA ASP A 75 18.20 -2.50 -4.48
C ASP A 75 18.35 -3.57 -5.59
N VAL A 76 17.47 -3.42 -6.60
CA VAL A 76 17.40 -4.35 -7.74
C VAL A 76 18.70 -4.38 -8.53
N ASP A 77 19.42 -3.27 -8.62
CA ASP A 77 20.68 -3.20 -9.37
C ASP A 77 21.82 -3.91 -8.62
N ALA A 78 21.86 -3.79 -7.29
CA ALA A 78 22.80 -4.58 -6.49
C ALA A 78 22.51 -6.08 -6.59
N ALA A 79 21.24 -6.48 -6.56
CA ALA A 79 20.86 -7.88 -6.77
C ALA A 79 21.28 -8.39 -8.15
N ARG A 80 21.02 -7.61 -9.21
CA ARG A 80 21.39 -7.94 -10.60
C ARG A 80 22.90 -8.12 -10.76
N ARG A 81 23.73 -7.22 -10.21
CA ARG A 81 25.20 -7.31 -10.26
C ARG A 81 25.73 -8.59 -9.62
N ARG A 82 24.99 -9.16 -8.67
CA ARG A 82 25.36 -10.43 -8.00
C ARG A 82 24.67 -11.66 -8.58
N GLY A 83 23.90 -11.52 -9.66
CA GLY A 83 23.15 -12.63 -10.25
C GLY A 83 22.00 -13.15 -9.38
N ILE A 84 21.53 -12.34 -8.40
CA ILE A 84 20.44 -12.70 -7.51
C ILE A 84 19.12 -12.36 -8.20
N ALA A 85 18.23 -13.34 -8.30
CA ALA A 85 16.90 -13.11 -8.86
C ALA A 85 16.04 -12.26 -7.91
N VAL A 86 15.29 -11.32 -8.48
CA VAL A 86 14.27 -10.56 -7.77
C VAL A 86 12.91 -10.90 -8.37
N CYS A 87 12.00 -11.40 -7.55
CA CYS A 87 10.62 -11.71 -7.96
C CYS A 87 9.61 -10.94 -7.12
N ASN A 88 8.47 -10.58 -7.72
CA ASN A 88 7.34 -9.98 -7.00
C ASN A 88 6.08 -10.85 -7.13
N LEU A 89 4.95 -10.39 -6.57
CA LEU A 89 3.68 -11.10 -6.58
C LEU A 89 2.55 -10.18 -7.07
N PRO A 90 2.50 -9.85 -8.38
CA PRO A 90 1.46 -8.99 -8.91
C PRO A 90 0.08 -9.66 -8.78
N GLY A 91 -0.91 -8.90 -8.34
CA GLY A 91 -2.30 -9.35 -8.27
C GLY A 91 -2.71 -10.07 -6.98
N THR A 92 -1.78 -10.63 -6.20
CA THR A 92 -2.13 -11.40 -4.99
C THR A 92 -2.89 -10.60 -3.94
N ASN A 93 -2.66 -9.29 -3.87
CA ASN A 93 -3.26 -8.36 -2.90
C ASN A 93 -4.33 -7.44 -3.52
N SER A 94 -4.60 -7.53 -4.81
CA SER A 94 -5.42 -6.51 -5.50
C SER A 94 -6.82 -6.37 -4.93
N ARG A 95 -7.47 -7.48 -4.51
CA ARG A 95 -8.79 -7.43 -3.90
C ARG A 95 -8.75 -6.74 -2.53
N ALA A 96 -7.80 -7.10 -1.67
CA ALA A 96 -7.66 -6.50 -0.34
C ALA A 96 -7.44 -4.98 -0.45
N VAL A 97 -6.57 -4.55 -1.38
CA VAL A 97 -6.30 -3.12 -1.61
C VAL A 97 -7.55 -2.41 -2.17
N ALA A 98 -8.32 -3.04 -3.07
CA ALA A 98 -9.56 -2.45 -3.58
C ALA A 98 -10.61 -2.26 -2.47
N GLU A 99 -10.79 -3.27 -1.61
CA GLU A 99 -11.70 -3.22 -0.46
C GLU A 99 -11.26 -2.16 0.56
N MET A 100 -9.96 -2.07 0.88
CA MET A 100 -9.42 -1.03 1.77
C MET A 100 -9.58 0.37 1.18
N THR A 101 -9.38 0.52 -0.13
CA THR A 101 -9.61 1.79 -0.82
C THR A 101 -11.07 2.24 -0.68
N LEU A 102 -12.03 1.34 -0.91
CA LEU A 102 -13.44 1.61 -0.74
C LEU A 102 -13.77 1.95 0.73
N LEU A 103 -13.21 1.21 1.69
CA LEU A 103 -13.36 1.48 3.12
C LEU A 103 -12.89 2.90 3.47
N LEU A 104 -11.70 3.31 3.00
CA LEU A 104 -11.17 4.66 3.24
C LEU A 104 -12.06 5.74 2.62
N MET A 105 -12.61 5.53 1.41
CA MET A 105 -13.58 6.42 0.79
C MET A 105 -14.80 6.63 1.67
N LEU A 106 -15.43 5.54 2.11
CA LEU A 106 -16.62 5.57 2.96
C LEU A 106 -16.32 6.15 4.36
N ALA A 107 -15.16 5.81 4.93
CA ALA A 107 -14.73 6.35 6.23
C ALA A 107 -14.52 7.87 6.18
N CYS A 108 -13.95 8.40 5.09
CA CYS A 108 -13.82 9.83 4.86
C CYS A 108 -15.18 10.52 4.71
N LEU A 109 -16.09 9.95 3.89
CA LEU A 109 -17.43 10.48 3.67
C LEU A 109 -18.26 10.51 4.94
N ARG A 110 -18.11 9.54 5.83
CA ARG A 110 -18.88 9.41 7.06
C ARG A 110 -18.13 9.88 8.30
N ARG A 111 -16.91 10.38 8.16
CA ARG A 111 -16.07 10.81 9.30
C ARG A 111 -15.96 9.75 10.40
N LEU A 112 -15.80 8.49 10.00
CA LEU A 112 -15.94 7.33 10.88
C LEU A 112 -15.04 7.37 12.13
N PRO A 113 -13.76 7.78 12.08
CA PRO A 113 -12.93 7.88 13.28
C PRO A 113 -13.53 8.85 14.31
N GLN A 114 -13.97 10.03 13.87
CA GLN A 114 -14.57 11.06 14.75
C GLN A 114 -15.86 10.56 15.42
N LEU A 115 -16.69 9.80 14.70
CA LEU A 115 -17.90 9.20 15.26
C LEU A 115 -17.54 8.17 16.34
N GLY A 116 -16.54 7.33 16.07
CA GLY A 116 -16.03 6.36 17.05
C GLY A 116 -15.51 7.03 18.32
N ASP A 117 -14.75 8.10 18.18
CA ASP A 117 -14.19 8.86 19.31
C ASP A 117 -15.29 9.59 20.10
N ALA A 118 -16.30 10.13 19.44
CA ALA A 118 -17.43 10.75 20.11
C ALA A 118 -18.21 9.75 20.98
N VAL A 119 -18.43 8.54 20.48
CA VAL A 119 -19.09 7.47 21.25
C VAL A 119 -18.26 7.05 22.46
N ARG A 120 -16.95 6.77 22.26
CA ARG A 120 -16.03 6.38 23.36
C ARG A 120 -15.93 7.44 24.45
N ALA A 121 -16.02 8.71 24.06
CA ALA A 121 -15.96 9.85 24.98
C ALA A 121 -17.34 10.25 25.56
N ALA A 122 -18.39 9.45 25.35
CA ALA A 122 -19.77 9.73 25.75
C ALA A 122 -20.33 11.09 25.22
N ARG A 123 -19.82 11.56 24.09
CA ARG A 123 -20.23 12.81 23.42
C ARG A 123 -21.19 12.54 22.27
N TRP A 124 -22.21 11.75 22.51
CA TRP A 124 -23.16 11.26 21.51
C TRP A 124 -23.77 12.38 20.64
N LEU A 125 -24.29 13.45 21.27
CA LEU A 125 -24.94 14.55 20.57
C LEU A 125 -23.96 15.42 19.77
N ASP A 126 -22.67 15.44 20.10
CA ASP A 126 -21.68 16.20 19.34
C ASP A 126 -21.47 15.60 17.94
N ALA A 127 -21.65 14.28 17.78
CA ALA A 127 -21.59 13.63 16.48
C ALA A 127 -22.68 14.14 15.52
N TRP A 128 -23.85 14.53 16.02
CA TRP A 128 -24.96 15.04 15.20
C TRP A 128 -24.68 16.44 14.65
N LYS A 129 -23.82 17.21 15.30
CA LYS A 129 -23.38 18.53 14.81
C LYS A 129 -22.51 18.44 13.54
N LEU A 130 -22.02 17.24 13.21
CA LEU A 130 -21.24 16.99 12.01
C LEU A 130 -22.10 16.67 10.78
N GLN A 131 -23.44 16.69 10.88
CA GLN A 131 -24.38 16.27 9.82
C GLN A 131 -24.09 16.88 8.45
N ASP A 132 -23.74 18.17 8.39
CA ASP A 132 -23.46 18.89 7.14
C ASP A 132 -22.12 18.49 6.49
N SER A 133 -21.29 17.72 7.21
CA SER A 133 -20.01 17.19 6.72
C SER A 133 -20.08 15.73 6.27
N PHE A 134 -21.22 15.05 6.47
CA PHE A 134 -21.45 13.70 6.02
C PHE A 134 -21.83 13.67 4.55
N GLY A 135 -21.40 12.63 3.85
CA GLY A 135 -21.71 12.44 2.44
C GLY A 135 -22.01 11.00 2.10
N GLU A 136 -22.54 10.80 0.91
CA GLU A 136 -22.78 9.51 0.29
C GLU A 136 -21.89 9.34 -0.93
N LEU A 137 -21.61 8.09 -1.31
CA LEU A 137 -20.83 7.77 -2.51
C LEU A 137 -21.69 7.85 -3.78
N GLY A 138 -22.97 7.48 -3.68
CA GLY A 138 -23.91 7.53 -4.80
C GLY A 138 -23.99 8.92 -5.44
N GLY A 139 -23.96 8.97 -6.77
CA GLY A 139 -23.96 10.19 -7.56
C GLY A 139 -22.64 10.93 -7.69
N ARG A 140 -21.60 10.58 -6.90
CA ARG A 140 -20.28 11.21 -6.97
C ARG A 140 -19.46 10.70 -8.14
N THR A 141 -18.59 11.56 -8.65
CA THR A 141 -17.57 11.17 -9.63
C THR A 141 -16.29 10.75 -8.90
N VAL A 142 -15.86 9.52 -9.14
CA VAL A 142 -14.61 8.96 -8.60
C VAL A 142 -13.58 8.85 -9.71
N GLY A 143 -12.45 9.55 -9.55
CA GLY A 143 -11.31 9.53 -10.46
C GLY A 143 -10.27 8.51 -10.00
N LEU A 144 -9.91 7.57 -10.85
CA LEU A 144 -8.88 6.57 -10.60
C LEU A 144 -7.61 6.96 -11.37
N LEU A 145 -6.55 7.36 -10.67
CA LEU A 145 -5.26 7.65 -11.29
C LEU A 145 -4.43 6.37 -11.34
N GLY A 146 -4.33 5.81 -12.54
CA GLY A 146 -3.89 4.44 -12.83
C GLY A 146 -5.08 3.50 -13.01
N TYR A 147 -4.98 2.54 -13.98
CA TYR A 147 -6.06 1.58 -14.26
C TYR A 147 -5.52 0.15 -14.42
N GLY A 148 -4.76 -0.28 -13.40
CA GLY A 148 -4.18 -1.62 -13.28
C GLY A 148 -5.11 -2.63 -12.58
N ALA A 149 -4.53 -3.63 -11.92
CA ALA A 149 -5.27 -4.73 -11.29
C ALA A 149 -6.23 -4.28 -10.19
N VAL A 150 -5.82 -3.35 -9.33
CA VAL A 150 -6.64 -2.85 -8.21
C VAL A 150 -7.84 -2.05 -8.72
N PRO A 151 -7.67 -0.98 -9.53
CA PRO A 151 -8.81 -0.18 -9.98
C PRO A 151 -9.78 -0.95 -10.87
N ARG A 152 -9.34 -1.97 -11.62
CA ARG A 152 -10.23 -2.86 -12.37
C ARG A 152 -11.18 -3.69 -11.49
N LEU A 153 -10.79 -3.96 -10.24
CA LEU A 153 -11.67 -4.59 -9.24
C LEU A 153 -12.52 -3.54 -8.51
N LEU A 154 -11.97 -2.35 -8.27
CA LEU A 154 -12.64 -1.29 -7.53
C LEU A 154 -13.75 -0.61 -8.34
N ALA A 155 -13.52 -0.34 -9.63
CA ALA A 155 -14.46 0.39 -10.47
C ALA A 155 -15.87 -0.22 -10.47
N PRO A 156 -16.08 -1.54 -10.72
CA PRO A 156 -17.41 -2.11 -10.67
C PRO A 156 -18.05 -2.08 -9.27
N MET A 157 -17.26 -2.09 -8.18
CA MET A 157 -17.80 -1.91 -6.82
C MET A 157 -18.36 -0.49 -6.63
N LEU A 158 -17.62 0.52 -7.09
CA LEU A 158 -18.04 1.91 -7.03
C LEU A 158 -19.29 2.17 -7.87
N GLU A 159 -19.34 1.63 -9.10
CA GLU A 159 -20.48 1.74 -10.00
C GLU A 159 -21.73 1.06 -9.43
N ALA A 160 -21.59 -0.12 -8.80
CA ALA A 160 -22.67 -0.82 -8.12
C ALA A 160 -23.23 -0.02 -6.93
N MET A 161 -22.42 0.87 -6.32
CA MET A 161 -22.86 1.82 -5.28
C MET A 161 -23.37 3.14 -5.84
N GLY A 162 -23.55 3.26 -7.15
CA GLY A 162 -24.10 4.45 -7.81
C GLY A 162 -23.11 5.58 -8.07
N ALA A 163 -21.81 5.35 -7.93
CA ALA A 163 -20.79 6.32 -8.31
C ALA A 163 -20.55 6.33 -9.83
N LYS A 164 -20.09 7.48 -10.34
CA LYS A 164 -19.60 7.62 -11.72
C LYS A 164 -18.08 7.46 -11.70
N VAL A 165 -17.54 6.46 -12.41
CA VAL A 165 -16.11 6.21 -12.46
C VAL A 165 -15.50 6.83 -13.71
N GLN A 166 -14.44 7.60 -13.53
CA GLN A 166 -13.53 8.02 -14.59
C GLN A 166 -12.10 7.64 -14.22
N TYR A 167 -11.23 7.46 -15.20
CA TYR A 167 -9.86 7.08 -14.93
C TYR A 167 -8.86 7.71 -15.89
N TRP A 168 -7.64 7.79 -15.43
CA TRP A 168 -6.48 8.07 -16.27
C TRP A 168 -5.48 6.92 -16.20
N SER A 169 -4.89 6.61 -17.35
CA SER A 169 -3.75 5.70 -17.48
C SER A 169 -2.82 6.22 -18.58
N ARG A 170 -1.63 5.64 -18.71
CA ARG A 170 -0.69 6.01 -19.79
C ARG A 170 -1.29 5.88 -21.21
N SER A 171 -2.32 5.08 -21.38
CA SER A 171 -2.95 4.80 -22.69
C SER A 171 -4.34 5.40 -22.84
N ALA A 172 -4.94 5.98 -21.81
CA ALA A 172 -6.32 6.48 -21.88
C ALA A 172 -6.64 7.50 -20.79
N GLY A 173 -7.58 8.40 -21.10
CA GLY A 173 -8.03 9.47 -20.23
C GLY A 173 -7.13 10.69 -20.24
N ASP A 174 -7.62 11.79 -19.67
CA ASP A 174 -6.86 13.00 -19.44
C ASP A 174 -6.60 13.20 -17.95
N PHE A 175 -5.32 13.28 -17.56
CA PHE A 175 -4.89 13.40 -16.17
C PHE A 175 -5.48 14.65 -15.49
N ALA A 176 -5.41 15.80 -16.17
CA ALA A 176 -5.86 17.05 -15.58
C ALA A 176 -7.38 17.07 -15.38
N THR A 177 -8.15 16.52 -16.32
CA THR A 177 -9.59 16.38 -16.20
C THR A 177 -9.95 15.44 -15.04
N VAL A 178 -9.37 14.25 -14.97
CA VAL A 178 -9.66 13.28 -13.88
C VAL A 178 -9.30 13.89 -12.53
N LEU A 179 -8.16 14.55 -12.41
CA LEU A 179 -7.73 15.18 -11.16
C LEU A 179 -8.65 16.34 -10.75
N GLY A 180 -8.98 17.23 -11.69
CA GLY A 180 -9.65 18.50 -11.41
C GLY A 180 -11.18 18.44 -11.35
N THR A 181 -11.82 17.35 -11.83
CA THR A 181 -13.29 17.24 -11.88
C THR A 181 -13.88 16.19 -10.94
N SER A 182 -13.06 15.29 -10.41
CA SER A 182 -13.53 14.22 -9.53
C SER A 182 -13.90 14.73 -8.14
N ASP A 183 -14.99 14.23 -7.58
CA ASP A 183 -15.37 14.44 -6.18
C ASP A 183 -14.47 13.63 -5.23
N MET A 184 -13.93 12.53 -5.72
CA MET A 184 -12.95 11.72 -5.02
C MET A 184 -11.87 11.26 -6.01
N VAL A 185 -10.60 11.33 -5.60
CA VAL A 185 -9.47 10.85 -6.39
C VAL A 185 -8.77 9.72 -5.65
N SER A 186 -8.56 8.59 -6.32
CA SER A 186 -7.84 7.44 -5.78
C SER A 186 -6.60 7.11 -6.61
N LEU A 187 -5.48 6.89 -5.90
CA LEU A 187 -4.17 6.70 -6.52
C LEU A 187 -3.84 5.21 -6.66
N HIS A 188 -3.48 4.80 -7.87
CA HIS A 188 -3.13 3.42 -8.24
C HIS A 188 -1.92 3.35 -9.18
N LEU A 189 -0.95 4.25 -8.95
CA LEU A 189 0.26 4.38 -9.75
C LEU A 189 1.46 3.76 -9.02
N PRO A 190 2.46 3.22 -9.75
CA PRO A 190 3.76 2.93 -9.17
C PRO A 190 4.48 4.24 -8.85
N LEU A 191 5.34 4.23 -7.83
CA LEU A 191 6.26 5.33 -7.55
C LEU A 191 7.56 5.12 -8.33
N ASN A 192 7.90 6.10 -9.16
CA ASN A 192 9.15 6.21 -9.89
C ASN A 192 9.43 7.70 -10.18
N ASN A 193 10.53 8.02 -10.88
CA ASN A 193 10.94 9.39 -11.16
C ASN A 193 9.88 10.22 -11.94
N GLU A 194 9.01 9.56 -12.73
CA GLU A 194 7.95 10.23 -13.51
C GLU A 194 6.69 10.48 -12.68
N THR A 195 6.49 9.71 -11.60
CA THR A 195 5.27 9.76 -10.79
C THR A 195 5.50 10.34 -9.39
N GLU A 196 6.74 10.60 -9.02
CA GLU A 196 7.06 11.27 -7.77
C GLU A 196 6.44 12.67 -7.73
N ARG A 197 5.66 12.95 -6.68
CA ARG A 197 4.89 14.20 -6.49
C ARG A 197 4.03 14.60 -7.70
N LEU A 198 3.61 13.62 -8.51
CA LEU A 198 2.78 13.86 -9.68
C LEU A 198 1.42 14.48 -9.31
N VAL A 199 0.88 14.09 -8.16
CA VAL A 199 -0.42 14.56 -7.69
C VAL A 199 -0.24 15.77 -6.78
N ASP A 200 -0.61 16.93 -7.31
CA ASP A 200 -0.71 18.17 -6.54
C ASP A 200 -2.15 18.33 -6.03
N PRO A 201 -2.38 18.22 -4.71
CA PRO A 201 -3.71 18.33 -4.11
C PRO A 201 -4.41 19.67 -4.38
N ARG A 202 -3.67 20.75 -4.63
CA ARG A 202 -4.22 22.09 -4.94
C ARG A 202 -4.92 22.14 -6.30
N ARG A 203 -4.60 21.21 -7.20
CA ARG A 203 -5.22 21.05 -8.53
C ARG A 203 -6.47 20.19 -8.52
N MET A 204 -6.78 19.55 -7.40
CA MET A 204 -8.00 18.78 -7.23
C MET A 204 -9.22 19.70 -7.11
N LYS A 205 -10.40 19.15 -7.39
CA LYS A 205 -11.67 19.87 -7.19
C LYS A 205 -11.82 20.29 -5.73
N ARG A 206 -12.20 21.56 -5.50
CA ARG A 206 -12.45 22.05 -4.13
C ARG A 206 -13.56 21.21 -3.44
N GLY A 207 -13.33 20.83 -2.20
CA GLY A 207 -14.22 19.97 -1.43
C GLY A 207 -14.12 18.49 -1.78
N SER A 208 -13.18 18.09 -2.64
CA SER A 208 -12.95 16.68 -2.97
C SER A 208 -12.20 15.93 -1.88
N ILE A 209 -12.12 14.61 -2.03
CA ILE A 209 -11.45 13.68 -1.12
C ILE A 209 -10.30 13.00 -1.88
N LEU A 210 -9.11 12.93 -1.28
CA LEU A 210 -7.99 12.14 -1.77
C LEU A 210 -7.93 10.79 -1.06
N VAL A 211 -7.74 9.70 -1.80
CA VAL A 211 -7.46 8.37 -1.23
C VAL A 211 -6.17 7.83 -1.82
N ASN A 212 -5.22 7.45 -0.95
CA ASN A 212 -3.95 6.90 -1.37
C ASN A 212 -3.65 5.57 -0.65
N THR A 213 -3.75 4.48 -1.40
CA THR A 213 -3.35 3.12 -1.02
C THR A 213 -2.21 2.59 -1.89
N ALA A 214 -1.53 3.49 -2.63
CA ALA A 214 -0.45 3.15 -3.54
C ALA A 214 0.93 3.43 -2.93
N ARG A 215 1.39 4.68 -2.97
CA ARG A 215 2.67 5.13 -2.36
C ARG A 215 2.54 6.60 -1.92
N GLY A 216 3.10 6.93 -0.75
CA GLY A 216 3.07 8.30 -0.21
C GLY A 216 3.75 9.31 -1.13
N GLY A 217 4.91 8.96 -1.67
CA GLY A 217 5.69 9.85 -2.56
C GLY A 217 5.01 10.25 -3.88
N LEU A 218 3.84 9.70 -4.20
CA LEU A 218 3.02 10.16 -5.36
C LEU A 218 2.42 11.55 -5.15
N VAL A 219 2.30 12.00 -3.90
CA VAL A 219 1.65 13.24 -3.51
C VAL A 219 2.68 14.19 -2.91
N ASP A 220 2.58 15.46 -3.21
CA ASP A 220 3.26 16.50 -2.44
C ASP A 220 2.57 16.60 -1.06
N GLU A 221 3.20 16.00 -0.04
CA GLU A 221 2.61 15.88 1.30
C GLU A 221 2.48 17.24 2.01
N ALA A 222 3.36 18.19 1.71
CA ALA A 222 3.24 19.56 2.24
C ALA A 222 2.02 20.27 1.64
N ALA A 223 1.81 20.14 0.33
CA ALA A 223 0.63 20.66 -0.34
C ALA A 223 -0.66 19.95 0.11
N LEU A 224 -0.60 18.65 0.42
CA LEU A 224 -1.72 17.90 1.00
C LEU A 224 -2.11 18.45 2.37
N LEU A 225 -1.13 18.65 3.24
CA LEU A 225 -1.34 19.22 4.57
C LEU A 225 -2.00 20.61 4.50
N GLU A 226 -1.51 21.46 3.61
CA GLU A 226 -2.06 22.79 3.37
C GLU A 226 -3.51 22.72 2.86
N ALA A 227 -3.76 21.89 1.83
CA ALA A 227 -5.08 21.74 1.22
C ALA A 227 -6.14 21.20 2.21
N LEU A 228 -5.74 20.33 3.13
CA LEU A 228 -6.62 19.82 4.20
C LEU A 228 -6.89 20.87 5.28
N LYS A 229 -5.87 21.67 5.69
CA LYS A 229 -6.01 22.72 6.70
C LYS A 229 -6.88 23.90 6.25
N ASN A 230 -6.74 24.30 4.99
CA ASN A 230 -7.49 25.44 4.44
C ASN A 230 -8.87 25.03 3.87
N GLY A 231 -9.25 23.76 3.96
CA GLY A 231 -10.54 23.23 3.48
C GLY A 231 -10.66 23.19 1.95
N HIS A 232 -9.54 23.23 1.21
CA HIS A 232 -9.54 22.95 -0.23
C HIS A 232 -9.93 21.49 -0.47
N LEU A 233 -9.34 20.56 0.28
CA LEU A 233 -9.79 19.17 0.35
C LEU A 233 -10.69 18.97 1.58
N ALA A 234 -11.81 18.26 1.40
CA ALA A 234 -12.72 17.92 2.48
C ALA A 234 -12.12 16.88 3.43
N ALA A 235 -11.40 15.89 2.89
CA ALA A 235 -10.77 14.82 3.66
C ALA A 235 -9.67 14.11 2.85
N ALA A 236 -8.85 13.30 3.54
CA ALA A 236 -7.96 12.34 2.93
C ALA A 236 -8.02 10.98 3.64
N GLY A 237 -8.00 9.88 2.85
CA GLY A 237 -7.85 8.49 3.31
C GLY A 237 -6.50 7.95 2.89
N LEU A 238 -5.61 7.72 3.85
CA LEU A 238 -4.20 7.40 3.60
C LEU A 238 -3.81 6.07 4.25
N ASP A 239 -3.35 5.13 3.45
CA ASP A 239 -2.71 3.90 3.94
C ASP A 239 -1.18 4.00 3.82
N VAL A 240 -0.67 5.00 3.09
CA VAL A 240 0.75 5.19 2.79
C VAL A 240 1.16 6.65 2.96
N PHE A 241 2.45 6.85 3.31
CA PHE A 241 3.00 8.17 3.66
C PHE A 241 4.34 8.39 2.97
N ALA A 242 4.81 9.64 2.92
CA ALA A 242 6.10 9.99 2.32
C ALA A 242 7.25 9.34 3.09
N GLU A 243 7.16 9.30 4.42
CA GLU A 243 8.09 8.62 5.32
C GLU A 243 7.34 7.53 6.10
N GLU A 244 7.85 6.31 6.08
CA GLU A 244 7.30 5.13 6.76
C GLU A 244 8.40 4.40 7.56
N PRO A 245 8.20 4.12 8.85
CA PRO A 245 7.05 4.47 9.70
C PRO A 245 6.90 5.98 9.92
N MET A 246 5.63 6.45 9.92
CA MET A 246 5.31 7.84 10.19
C MET A 246 5.67 8.21 11.63
N ARG A 247 6.21 9.41 11.83
CA ARG A 247 6.51 9.93 13.17
C ARG A 247 5.22 10.27 13.93
N ALA A 248 5.20 10.04 15.25
CA ALA A 248 4.03 10.28 16.10
C ALA A 248 3.59 11.76 16.16
N ASP A 249 4.50 12.71 15.90
CA ASP A 249 4.26 14.14 15.86
C ASP A 249 3.90 14.68 14.47
N HIS A 250 3.65 13.80 13.51
CA HIS A 250 3.39 14.20 12.14
C HIS A 250 2.10 15.01 12.01
N PRO A 251 2.13 16.20 11.35
CA PRO A 251 0.99 17.13 11.33
C PRO A 251 -0.30 16.57 10.74
N LEU A 252 -0.24 15.62 9.81
CA LEU A 252 -1.42 14.96 9.24
C LEU A 252 -2.22 14.18 10.30
N LEU A 253 -1.55 13.62 11.32
CA LEU A 253 -2.20 12.85 12.38
C LEU A 253 -3.08 13.71 13.31
N ALA A 254 -2.80 15.01 13.38
CA ALA A 254 -3.58 15.96 14.16
C ALA A 254 -4.86 16.45 13.44
N LEU A 255 -5.00 16.14 12.14
CA LEU A 255 -6.13 16.62 11.35
C LEU A 255 -7.36 15.71 11.49
N PRO A 256 -8.52 16.26 11.90
CA PRO A 256 -9.73 15.46 12.09
C PRO A 256 -10.35 14.95 10.78
N ASN A 257 -9.95 15.51 9.64
CA ASN A 257 -10.42 15.11 8.31
C ASN A 257 -9.46 14.16 7.58
N VAL A 258 -8.53 13.52 8.32
CA VAL A 258 -7.64 12.50 7.79
C VAL A 258 -7.96 11.15 8.41
N VAL A 259 -8.13 10.13 7.57
CA VAL A 259 -8.29 8.73 7.96
C VAL A 259 -7.00 8.00 7.59
N CYS A 260 -6.31 7.47 8.60
CA CYS A 260 -5.00 6.81 8.42
C CYS A 260 -5.08 5.31 8.67
N ALA A 261 -4.27 4.56 7.91
CA ALA A 261 -3.93 3.17 8.17
C ALA A 261 -2.42 2.96 7.94
N PRO A 262 -1.77 2.01 8.64
CA PRO A 262 -0.31 1.89 8.65
C PRO A 262 0.23 0.95 7.57
N HIS A 263 -0.03 1.24 6.29
CA HIS A 263 0.38 0.47 5.10
C HIS A 263 -0.07 -0.99 5.15
N VAL A 264 -1.33 -1.21 5.51
CA VAL A 264 -1.95 -2.53 5.69
C VAL A 264 -3.05 -2.85 4.68
N ALA A 265 -3.26 -2.01 3.66
CA ALA A 265 -4.30 -2.25 2.64
C ALA A 265 -4.16 -3.63 1.97
N TRP A 266 -2.95 -4.18 1.89
CA TRP A 266 -2.66 -5.50 1.35
C TRP A 266 -2.85 -6.64 2.36
N LEU A 267 -2.81 -6.34 3.68
CA LEU A 267 -2.63 -7.31 4.75
C LEU A 267 -3.97 -7.94 5.17
N THR A 268 -4.31 -9.05 4.54
CA THR A 268 -5.43 -9.92 4.92
C THR A 268 -4.96 -11.36 5.00
N GLN A 269 -5.67 -12.20 5.75
CA GLN A 269 -5.38 -13.63 5.82
C GLN A 269 -5.34 -14.25 4.42
N GLN A 270 -6.32 -13.93 3.57
CA GLN A 270 -6.43 -14.45 2.20
C GLN A 270 -5.27 -13.98 1.30
N THR A 271 -4.82 -12.74 1.48
CA THR A 271 -3.64 -12.23 0.75
C THR A 271 -2.38 -12.96 1.18
N LEU A 272 -2.17 -13.15 2.49
CA LEU A 272 -1.03 -13.90 3.00
C LEU A 272 -1.04 -15.36 2.50
N GLU A 273 -2.21 -16.00 2.46
CA GLU A 273 -2.36 -17.35 1.93
C GLU A 273 -1.93 -17.45 0.47
N ARG A 274 -2.45 -16.58 -0.39
CA ARG A 274 -2.08 -16.53 -1.81
C ARG A 274 -0.60 -16.21 -1.99
N SER A 275 -0.08 -15.26 -1.21
CA SER A 275 1.30 -14.80 -1.33
C SER A 275 2.31 -15.84 -0.88
N VAL A 276 2.06 -16.50 0.26
CA VAL A 276 2.92 -17.60 0.75
C VAL A 276 2.92 -18.76 -0.24
N GLY A 277 1.76 -19.14 -0.78
CA GLY A 277 1.68 -20.20 -1.81
C GLY A 277 2.49 -19.88 -3.06
N ALA A 278 2.35 -18.66 -3.59
CA ALA A 278 3.10 -18.24 -4.78
C ALA A 278 4.61 -18.08 -4.51
N ALA A 279 5.00 -17.62 -3.32
CA ALA A 279 6.39 -17.52 -2.90
C ALA A 279 7.04 -18.90 -2.73
N MET A 280 6.31 -19.87 -2.17
CA MET A 280 6.78 -21.28 -2.08
C MET A 280 6.95 -21.92 -3.46
N GLU A 281 6.10 -21.60 -4.42
CA GLU A 281 6.29 -22.10 -5.79
C GLU A 281 7.59 -21.58 -6.39
N ASN A 282 8.00 -20.32 -6.14
CA ASN A 282 9.30 -19.82 -6.57
C ASN A 282 10.47 -20.50 -5.82
N VAL A 283 10.30 -20.87 -4.55
CA VAL A 283 11.31 -21.68 -3.81
C VAL A 283 11.46 -23.05 -4.47
N ARG A 284 10.35 -23.73 -4.80
CA ARG A 284 10.37 -25.01 -5.51
C ARG A 284 11.06 -24.90 -6.87
N ARG A 285 10.66 -23.90 -7.66
CA ARG A 285 11.26 -23.64 -8.99
C ARG A 285 12.76 -23.37 -8.94
N LEU A 286 13.19 -22.55 -7.99
CA LEU A 286 14.61 -22.29 -7.76
C LEU A 286 15.39 -23.58 -7.47
N GLY A 287 14.82 -24.47 -6.63
CA GLY A 287 15.43 -25.76 -6.30
C GLY A 287 15.48 -26.74 -7.47
N ALA A 288 14.51 -26.66 -8.38
CA ALA A 288 14.43 -27.49 -9.58
C ALA A 288 15.17 -26.90 -10.81
N GLY A 289 15.73 -25.68 -10.70
CA GLY A 289 16.34 -24.99 -11.84
C GLY A 289 15.32 -24.53 -12.90
N GLU A 290 14.04 -24.40 -12.52
CA GLU A 290 12.96 -23.95 -13.40
C GLU A 290 12.88 -22.42 -13.47
N PRO A 291 12.31 -21.83 -14.55
CA PRO A 291 12.09 -20.41 -14.64
C PRO A 291 11.21 -19.90 -13.50
N LEU A 292 11.66 -18.81 -12.81
CA LEU A 292 10.92 -18.20 -11.71
C LEU A 292 9.71 -17.39 -12.21
N LEU A 293 8.63 -17.41 -11.44
CA LEU A 293 7.42 -16.63 -11.72
C LEU A 293 7.67 -15.15 -11.37
N HIS A 294 7.17 -14.25 -12.22
CA HIS A 294 7.20 -12.80 -12.00
C HIS A 294 8.59 -12.24 -11.66
N ARG A 295 9.61 -12.74 -12.35
CA ARG A 295 10.98 -12.25 -12.21
C ARG A 295 11.09 -10.81 -12.74
N VAL A 296 11.65 -9.93 -11.92
CA VAL A 296 11.88 -8.50 -12.22
C VAL A 296 13.34 -8.27 -12.63
N ALA A 297 14.25 -9.03 -12.02
CA ALA A 297 15.70 -9.01 -12.32
C ALA A 297 16.33 -10.38 -12.15
#